data_c1623ab1eca77b13c081b4a444b3ae4f
#
_entry.id   c1623ab1eca77b13c081b4a444b3ae4f
#
_cell.length_a   1.000
_cell.length_b   1.000
_cell.length_c   1.000
_cell.angle_alpha   90.00
_cell.angle_beta   90.00
_cell.angle_gamma   90.00
#
_symmetry.space_group_name_H-M   'P 1'
#
loop_
_entity.id
_entity.type
_entity.pdbx_description
1 polymer ?
#
loop_
_entity_poly.entity_id
_entity_poly.type
_entity_poly.pdbx_seq_one_letter_code
_entity_poly.pdbx_strand_id
1 'polypeptide(L)'
;MPIKSIAVKGFTLIELVVTMAVLAILVALAAPSFESVFNNNRLTGNANQLLTGLQSARMEAVRRNARVVVCSNATPDVANDCNGAWQGWMTYVDDGAGNPLNASNGVFDAGEAVLSSGTISAPTQLQASPAISVDNLISFSPDGLAYDNAGALLRARFAFCIPTVSPPENTRFITILAGSQMTITRFDGGG
;
A
#
# COMPACT_ATOMS: atom_id res chain seq x y z
N MET A 1 -53.26 43.97 16.91
CA MET A 1 -52.78 42.58 17.05
C MET A 1 -51.66 42.58 18.05
N PRO A 2 -51.73 41.91 19.20
CA PRO A 2 -50.64 41.84 20.15
C PRO A 2 -49.60 40.83 19.67
N ILE A 3 -48.35 41.25 19.56
CA ILE A 3 -47.20 40.38 19.26
C ILE A 3 -46.87 39.58 20.52
N LYS A 4 -47.07 38.27 20.46
CA LYS A 4 -46.80 37.33 21.54
C LYS A 4 -45.27 37.19 21.63
N SER A 5 -44.64 37.78 22.63
CA SER A 5 -43.18 37.60 22.89
C SER A 5 -42.90 36.14 23.26
N ILE A 6 -42.13 35.47 22.44
CA ILE A 6 -41.61 34.13 22.73
C ILE A 6 -40.41 34.30 23.68
N ALA A 7 -40.60 33.89 24.93
CA ALA A 7 -39.49 33.84 25.90
C ALA A 7 -38.48 32.75 25.46
N VAL A 8 -37.30 33.17 25.00
CA VAL A 8 -36.18 32.27 24.72
C VAL A 8 -35.58 31.87 26.07
N LYS A 9 -35.69 30.59 26.42
CA LYS A 9 -35.02 30.04 27.58
C LYS A 9 -33.52 29.87 27.29
N GLY A 10 -32.66 30.54 28.03
CA GLY A 10 -31.20 30.36 27.97
C GLY A 10 -30.77 29.10 28.73
N PHE A 11 -29.61 28.56 28.33
CA PHE A 11 -28.97 27.45 29.03
C PHE A 11 -28.44 27.87 30.42
N THR A 12 -28.55 27.01 31.40
CA THR A 12 -27.96 27.23 32.72
C THR A 12 -26.48 26.80 32.70
N LEU A 13 -25.66 27.40 33.55
CA LEU A 13 -24.24 27.04 33.67
C LEU A 13 -24.07 25.57 34.08
N ILE A 14 -24.92 25.06 34.95
CA ILE A 14 -24.89 23.66 35.41
C ILE A 14 -25.22 22.69 34.26
N GLU A 15 -26.14 23.03 33.38
CA GLU A 15 -26.52 22.22 32.24
C GLU A 15 -25.37 22.12 31.24
N LEU A 16 -24.61 23.21 31.03
CA LEU A 16 -23.42 23.22 30.21
C LEU A 16 -22.33 22.32 30.81
N VAL A 17 -22.08 22.42 32.11
CA VAL A 17 -21.05 21.58 32.76
C VAL A 17 -21.39 20.09 32.70
N VAL A 18 -22.66 19.74 32.96
CA VAL A 18 -23.12 18.34 32.89
C VAL A 18 -23.01 17.81 31.46
N THR A 19 -23.43 18.57 30.45
CA THR A 19 -23.31 18.13 29.05
C THR A 19 -21.89 17.95 28.61
N MET A 20 -20.95 18.84 29.02
CA MET A 20 -19.52 18.67 28.76
C MET A 20 -18.94 17.44 29.45
N ALA A 21 -19.33 17.15 30.68
CA ALA A 21 -18.86 15.96 31.40
C ALA A 21 -19.32 14.67 30.72
N VAL A 22 -20.59 14.59 30.32
CA VAL A 22 -21.12 13.44 29.59
C VAL A 22 -20.43 13.29 28.23
N LEU A 23 -20.24 14.39 27.48
CA LEU A 23 -19.54 14.37 26.20
C LEU A 23 -18.09 13.87 26.34
N ALA A 24 -17.36 14.30 27.36
CA ALA A 24 -16.00 13.85 27.64
C ALA A 24 -15.92 12.32 27.86
N ILE A 25 -16.87 11.75 28.59
CA ILE A 25 -16.95 10.31 28.82
C ILE A 25 -17.23 9.58 27.50
N LEU A 26 -18.17 10.05 26.70
CA LEU A 26 -18.51 9.43 25.40
C LEU A 26 -17.32 9.45 24.42
N VAL A 27 -16.59 10.57 24.34
CA VAL A 27 -15.39 10.70 23.50
C VAL A 27 -14.29 9.75 23.98
N ALA A 28 -14.06 9.64 25.29
CA ALA A 28 -13.06 8.74 25.85
C ALA A 28 -13.32 7.25 25.50
N LEU A 29 -14.58 6.83 25.45
CA LEU A 29 -14.97 5.47 25.08
C LEU A 29 -14.91 5.23 23.54
N ALA A 30 -15.09 6.27 22.74
CA ALA A 30 -15.07 6.17 21.28
C ALA A 30 -13.64 6.13 20.70
N ALA A 31 -12.66 6.76 21.37
CA ALA A 31 -11.30 6.94 20.83
C ALA A 31 -10.61 5.64 20.36
N PRO A 32 -10.59 4.52 21.12
CA PRO A 32 -9.91 3.29 20.72
C PRO A 32 -10.53 2.64 19.47
N SER A 33 -11.83 2.79 19.29
CA SER A 33 -12.53 2.26 18.12
C SER A 33 -12.12 2.97 16.84
N PHE A 34 -11.89 4.27 16.88
CA PHE A 34 -11.43 5.05 15.73
C PHE A 34 -10.01 4.67 15.30
N GLU A 35 -9.10 4.44 16.23
CA GLU A 35 -7.74 4.00 15.91
C GLU A 35 -7.74 2.70 15.10
N SER A 36 -8.51 1.72 15.52
CA SER A 36 -8.68 0.45 14.81
C SER A 36 -9.17 0.65 13.37
N VAL A 37 -10.16 1.50 13.17
CA VAL A 37 -10.72 1.81 11.84
C VAL A 37 -9.66 2.48 10.95
N PHE A 38 -8.94 3.48 11.46
CA PHE A 38 -7.92 4.17 10.68
C PHE A 38 -6.76 3.25 10.29
N ASN A 39 -6.25 2.45 11.21
CA ASN A 39 -5.17 1.50 10.95
C ASN A 39 -5.60 0.42 9.95
N ASN A 40 -6.80 -0.11 10.08
CA ASN A 40 -7.36 -1.07 9.14
C ASN A 40 -7.50 -0.48 7.72
N ASN A 41 -7.97 0.76 7.61
CA ASN A 41 -8.11 1.45 6.32
C ASN A 41 -6.75 1.71 5.66
N ARG A 42 -5.73 2.13 6.43
CA ARG A 42 -4.36 2.33 5.94
C ARG A 42 -3.74 1.04 5.42
N LEU A 43 -3.83 -0.05 6.20
CA LEU A 43 -3.34 -1.36 5.80
C LEU A 43 -3.99 -1.84 4.50
N THR A 44 -5.31 -1.75 4.45
CA THR A 44 -6.08 -2.19 3.28
C THR A 44 -5.79 -1.30 2.07
N GLY A 45 -5.69 0.00 2.26
CA GLY A 45 -5.36 0.96 1.20
C GLY A 45 -3.98 0.71 0.59
N ASN A 46 -2.94 0.61 1.44
CA ASN A 46 -1.57 0.35 0.98
C ASN A 46 -1.45 -1.02 0.27
N ALA A 47 -2.07 -2.07 0.81
CA ALA A 47 -2.05 -3.39 0.20
C ALA A 47 -2.79 -3.41 -1.16
N ASN A 48 -3.95 -2.78 -1.25
CA ASN A 48 -4.69 -2.67 -2.51
C ASN A 48 -3.93 -1.84 -3.55
N GLN A 49 -3.24 -0.78 -3.14
CA GLN A 49 -2.45 0.05 -4.05
C GLN A 49 -1.31 -0.76 -4.70
N LEU A 50 -0.53 -1.52 -3.92
CA LEU A 50 0.51 -2.38 -4.47
C LEU A 50 -0.10 -3.51 -5.33
N LEU A 51 -1.19 -4.15 -4.89
CA LEU A 51 -1.86 -5.19 -5.67
C LEU A 51 -2.31 -4.67 -7.03
N THR A 52 -2.90 -3.47 -7.07
CA THR A 52 -3.31 -2.82 -8.33
C THR A 52 -2.09 -2.52 -9.21
N GLY A 53 -0.98 -2.07 -8.62
CA GLY A 53 0.29 -1.85 -9.33
C GLY A 53 0.83 -3.13 -9.95
N LEU A 54 0.85 -4.23 -9.22
CA LEU A 54 1.28 -5.55 -9.70
C LEU A 54 0.37 -6.08 -10.83
N GLN A 55 -0.94 -5.94 -10.68
CA GLN A 55 -1.90 -6.36 -11.72
C GLN A 55 -1.78 -5.49 -12.98
N SER A 56 -1.58 -4.19 -12.82
CA SER A 56 -1.34 -3.27 -13.93
C SER A 56 -0.03 -3.61 -14.65
N ALA A 57 1.06 -3.87 -13.91
CA ALA A 57 2.33 -4.29 -14.48
C ALA A 57 2.18 -5.56 -15.34
N ARG A 58 1.45 -6.56 -14.82
CA ARG A 58 1.14 -7.79 -15.56
C ARG A 58 0.39 -7.50 -16.86
N MET A 59 -0.66 -6.67 -16.83
CA MET A 59 -1.43 -6.31 -18.01
C MET A 59 -0.60 -5.55 -19.04
N GLU A 60 0.26 -4.64 -18.58
CA GLU A 60 1.14 -3.86 -19.45
C GLU A 60 2.21 -4.74 -20.12
N ALA A 61 2.75 -5.74 -19.40
CA ALA A 61 3.69 -6.69 -19.97
C ALA A 61 3.07 -7.46 -21.15
N VAL A 62 1.86 -7.97 -20.98
CA VAL A 62 1.12 -8.66 -22.05
C VAL A 62 0.76 -7.69 -23.20
N ARG A 63 0.26 -6.50 -22.86
CA ARG A 63 -0.19 -5.51 -23.85
C ARG A 63 0.95 -4.99 -24.72
N ARG A 64 2.12 -4.73 -24.12
CA ARG A 64 3.30 -4.18 -24.82
C ARG A 64 4.16 -5.27 -25.47
N ASN A 65 3.90 -6.52 -25.13
CA ASN A 65 4.78 -7.65 -25.49
C ASN A 65 6.24 -7.39 -25.07
N ALA A 66 6.41 -6.79 -23.87
CA ALA A 66 7.70 -6.40 -23.28
C ALA A 66 7.74 -6.77 -21.81
N ARG A 67 8.94 -6.90 -21.25
CA ARG A 67 9.12 -7.12 -19.82
C ARG A 67 8.72 -5.86 -19.06
N VAL A 68 7.97 -6.02 -17.98
CA VAL A 68 7.61 -4.94 -17.06
C VAL A 68 8.08 -5.31 -15.67
N VAL A 69 8.80 -4.42 -15.04
CA VAL A 69 9.40 -4.64 -13.71
C VAL A 69 8.69 -3.79 -12.67
N VAL A 70 8.43 -4.37 -11.51
CA VAL A 70 8.01 -3.68 -10.29
C VAL A 70 9.15 -3.81 -9.30
N CYS A 71 9.74 -2.70 -8.91
CA CYS A 71 10.86 -2.68 -7.97
C CYS A 71 10.57 -1.85 -6.73
N SER A 72 11.35 -2.08 -5.66
CA SER A 72 11.30 -1.26 -4.47
C SER A 72 11.76 0.16 -4.77
N ASN A 73 11.17 1.14 -4.11
CA ASN A 73 11.63 2.52 -4.12
C ASN A 73 11.84 2.96 -2.66
N ALA A 74 13.11 3.18 -2.28
CA ALA A 74 13.47 3.59 -0.93
C ALA A 74 13.26 5.10 -0.69
N THR A 75 13.27 5.87 -1.77
CA THR A 75 13.09 7.33 -1.75
C THR A 75 11.90 7.70 -2.63
N PRO A 76 10.68 7.69 -2.08
CA PRO A 76 9.45 7.90 -2.86
C PRO A 76 9.43 9.20 -3.66
N ASP A 77 10.20 10.20 -3.22
CA ASP A 77 10.29 11.51 -3.86
C ASP A 77 11.34 11.57 -4.99
N VAL A 78 12.19 10.54 -5.11
CA VAL A 78 13.16 10.41 -6.20
C VAL A 78 12.62 9.41 -7.21
N ALA A 79 12.09 9.91 -8.31
CA ALA A 79 11.72 9.07 -9.43
C ALA A 79 12.97 8.29 -9.90
N ASN A 80 12.78 6.98 -10.11
CA ASN A 80 13.75 6.11 -10.78
C ASN A 80 14.85 5.46 -9.89
N ASP A 81 14.58 5.27 -8.60
CA ASP A 81 15.49 4.54 -7.73
C ASP A 81 14.91 3.15 -7.38
N CYS A 82 15.35 2.11 -8.10
CA CYS A 82 15.06 0.71 -7.80
C CYS A 82 15.99 0.16 -6.73
N ASN A 83 16.20 0.90 -5.64
CA ASN A 83 17.23 0.67 -4.66
C ASN A 83 16.67 0.61 -3.25
N GLY A 84 17.00 -0.43 -2.51
CA GLY A 84 16.86 -0.48 -1.05
C GLY A 84 15.54 -1.04 -0.52
N ALA A 85 15.12 -0.51 0.63
CA ALA A 85 13.95 -1.02 1.36
C ALA A 85 12.63 -0.70 0.66
N TRP A 86 11.65 -1.58 0.84
CA TRP A 86 10.28 -1.40 0.34
C TRP A 86 9.51 -0.32 1.12
N GLN A 87 9.93 0.95 0.97
CA GLN A 87 9.21 2.12 1.48
C GLN A 87 8.20 2.68 0.46
N GLY A 88 8.35 2.22 -0.77
CA GLY A 88 7.48 2.46 -1.90
C GLY A 88 7.79 1.47 -3.00
N TRP A 89 7.20 1.67 -4.16
CA TRP A 89 7.41 0.85 -5.33
C TRP A 89 7.30 1.68 -6.61
N MET A 90 7.97 1.22 -7.65
CA MET A 90 7.91 1.79 -8.99
C MET A 90 7.70 0.67 -10.01
N THR A 91 6.97 0.95 -11.07
CA THR A 91 6.75 0.06 -12.21
C THR A 91 7.28 0.71 -13.46
N TYR A 92 8.11 0.01 -14.22
CA TYR A 92 8.67 0.49 -15.48
C TYR A 92 8.70 -0.60 -16.56
N VAL A 93 8.85 -0.19 -17.82
CA VAL A 93 9.00 -1.09 -18.95
C VAL A 93 10.48 -1.31 -19.19
N ASP A 94 10.93 -2.54 -19.05
CA ASP A 94 12.33 -2.95 -19.26
C ASP A 94 12.47 -3.44 -20.72
N ASP A 95 12.43 -2.49 -21.66
CA ASP A 95 12.49 -2.74 -23.10
C ASP A 95 13.80 -2.26 -23.76
N GLY A 96 14.73 -1.72 -22.96
CA GLY A 96 15.98 -1.16 -23.42
C GLY A 96 15.83 0.15 -24.18
N ALA A 97 14.75 0.89 -23.95
CA ALA A 97 14.59 2.23 -24.51
C ALA A 97 15.79 3.11 -24.13
N GLY A 98 16.43 3.69 -25.12
CA GLY A 98 17.70 4.44 -24.97
C GLY A 98 18.96 3.60 -25.17
N ASN A 99 18.96 2.31 -24.83
CA ASN A 99 20.06 1.38 -25.11
C ASN A 99 19.53 -0.06 -25.29
N PRO A 100 19.34 -0.54 -26.52
CA PRO A 100 18.78 -1.88 -26.79
C PRO A 100 19.60 -3.05 -26.20
N LEU A 101 20.86 -2.82 -25.83
CA LEU A 101 21.70 -3.83 -25.17
C LEU A 101 21.29 -4.08 -23.72
N ASN A 102 20.51 -3.16 -23.14
CA ASN A 102 20.02 -3.22 -21.77
C ASN A 102 18.59 -3.79 -21.67
N ALA A 103 17.97 -4.17 -22.79
CA ALA A 103 16.63 -4.73 -22.78
C ALA A 103 16.56 -5.99 -21.89
N SER A 104 15.56 -6.02 -21.00
CA SER A 104 15.31 -7.14 -20.10
C SER A 104 16.46 -7.45 -19.13
N ASN A 105 17.23 -6.42 -18.74
CA ASN A 105 18.33 -6.55 -17.76
C ASN A 105 17.87 -6.48 -16.29
N GLY A 106 16.63 -6.05 -16.02
CA GLY A 106 16.06 -5.87 -14.68
C GLY A 106 16.55 -4.61 -13.97
N VAL A 107 17.24 -3.72 -14.68
CA VAL A 107 17.73 -2.45 -14.16
C VAL A 107 16.96 -1.33 -14.85
N PHE A 108 16.58 -0.32 -14.10
CA PHE A 108 15.93 0.86 -14.69
C PHE A 108 16.97 1.72 -15.41
N ASP A 109 16.81 1.88 -16.70
CA ASP A 109 17.71 2.64 -17.57
C ASP A 109 17.10 3.98 -18.02
N ALA A 110 17.97 4.95 -18.33
CA ALA A 110 17.53 6.23 -18.84
C ALA A 110 16.84 6.08 -20.22
N GLY A 111 15.59 6.48 -20.29
CA GLY A 111 14.75 6.35 -21.48
C GLY A 111 13.63 5.34 -21.34
N GLU A 112 13.71 4.43 -20.38
CA GLU A 112 12.62 3.50 -20.09
C GLU A 112 11.41 4.19 -19.48
N ALA A 113 10.23 3.70 -19.83
CA ALA A 113 8.99 4.33 -19.42
C ALA A 113 8.55 3.89 -18.02
N VAL A 114 8.51 4.83 -17.06
CA VAL A 114 7.84 4.61 -15.78
C VAL A 114 6.33 4.62 -16.00
N LEU A 115 5.65 3.56 -15.56
CA LEU A 115 4.21 3.38 -15.72
C LEU A 115 3.43 3.86 -14.51
N SER A 116 3.93 3.56 -13.33
CA SER A 116 3.29 3.95 -12.07
C SER A 116 4.27 3.83 -10.90
N SER A 117 3.94 4.51 -9.81
CA SER A 117 4.66 4.42 -8.55
C SER A 117 3.70 4.56 -7.38
N GLY A 118 4.12 4.15 -6.20
CA GLY A 118 3.36 4.32 -4.98
C GLY A 118 4.27 4.35 -3.76
N THR A 119 3.77 4.95 -2.70
CA THR A 119 4.49 5.10 -1.43
C THR A 119 3.76 4.37 -0.31
N ILE A 120 4.51 3.87 0.65
CA ILE A 120 3.97 3.25 1.86
C ILE A 120 3.98 4.27 2.96
N SER A 121 2.80 4.73 3.36
CA SER A 121 2.66 5.75 4.39
C SER A 121 2.83 5.18 5.80
N ALA A 122 3.66 5.83 6.61
CA ALA A 122 3.77 5.49 8.03
C ALA A 122 2.40 5.58 8.73
N PRO A 123 2.15 4.75 9.76
CA PRO A 123 3.04 3.79 10.42
C PRO A 123 3.10 2.41 9.73
N THR A 124 2.54 2.23 8.53
CA THR A 124 2.58 0.96 7.80
C THR A 124 4.02 0.64 7.40
N GLN A 125 4.43 -0.59 7.65
CA GLN A 125 5.70 -1.16 7.21
C GLN A 125 5.43 -2.22 6.16
N LEU A 126 6.29 -2.30 5.14
CA LEU A 126 6.24 -3.33 4.11
C LEU A 126 7.48 -4.20 4.18
N GLN A 127 7.27 -5.51 4.27
CA GLN A 127 8.32 -6.51 4.22
C GLN A 127 8.06 -7.43 3.02
N ALA A 128 9.11 -7.69 2.24
CA ALA A 128 9.08 -8.64 1.14
C ALA A 128 9.71 -9.97 1.57
N SER A 129 9.19 -11.08 1.05
CA SER A 129 9.78 -12.40 1.26
C SER A 129 11.17 -12.51 0.60
N PRO A 130 12.04 -13.45 1.03
CA PRO A 130 13.40 -13.61 0.48
C PRO A 130 13.45 -13.73 -1.04
N ALA A 131 12.45 -14.34 -1.67
CA ALA A 131 12.37 -14.45 -3.12
C ALA A 131 12.29 -13.10 -3.87
N ILE A 132 11.97 -12.02 -3.17
CA ILE A 132 11.90 -10.67 -3.72
C ILE A 132 12.98 -9.77 -3.11
N SER A 133 13.24 -9.92 -1.80
CA SER A 133 14.09 -8.98 -1.06
C SER A 133 15.57 -9.04 -1.42
N VAL A 134 16.01 -10.07 -2.12
CA VAL A 134 17.42 -10.19 -2.59
C VAL A 134 17.71 -9.17 -3.67
N ASP A 135 16.83 -9.07 -4.67
CA ASP A 135 17.01 -8.18 -5.82
C ASP A 135 16.04 -6.98 -5.79
N ASN A 136 15.12 -6.97 -4.82
CA ASN A 136 14.11 -5.93 -4.63
C ASN A 136 13.23 -5.65 -5.85
N LEU A 137 13.02 -6.66 -6.70
CA LEU A 137 12.23 -6.54 -7.92
C LEU A 137 11.37 -7.78 -8.20
N ILE A 138 10.33 -7.56 -9.00
CA ILE A 138 9.49 -8.59 -9.61
C ILE A 138 9.38 -8.26 -11.10
N SER A 139 9.62 -9.21 -11.97
CA SER A 139 9.43 -9.02 -13.40
C SER A 139 8.21 -9.78 -13.92
N PHE A 140 7.42 -9.12 -14.76
CA PHE A 140 6.35 -9.72 -15.53
C PHE A 140 6.78 -9.83 -16.99
N SER A 141 6.69 -11.04 -17.54
CA SER A 141 6.99 -11.30 -18.97
C SER A 141 5.72 -11.17 -19.84
N PRO A 142 5.87 -11.11 -21.16
CA PRO A 142 4.75 -11.04 -22.09
C PRO A 142 3.75 -12.20 -21.99
N ASP A 143 4.15 -13.34 -21.45
CA ASP A 143 3.27 -14.49 -21.16
C ASP A 143 2.32 -14.24 -19.96
N GLY A 144 2.46 -13.09 -19.29
CA GLY A 144 1.67 -12.71 -18.13
C GLY A 144 2.05 -13.44 -16.85
N LEU A 145 3.23 -14.07 -16.80
CA LEU A 145 3.76 -14.70 -15.60
C LEU A 145 4.80 -13.82 -14.89
N ALA A 146 4.87 -13.97 -13.57
CA ALA A 146 5.84 -13.28 -12.74
C ALA A 146 7.09 -14.14 -12.54
N TYR A 147 8.24 -13.53 -12.66
CA TYR A 147 9.54 -14.16 -12.52
C TYR A 147 10.39 -13.40 -11.48
N ASP A 148 11.28 -14.13 -10.84
CA ASP A 148 12.38 -13.55 -10.08
C ASP A 148 13.52 -13.10 -11.01
N ASN A 149 14.58 -12.51 -10.45
CA ASN A 149 15.72 -12.04 -11.25
C ASN A 149 16.52 -13.20 -11.88
N ALA A 150 16.42 -14.42 -11.33
CA ALA A 150 17.04 -15.61 -11.89
C ALA A 150 16.23 -16.25 -13.04
N GLY A 151 15.04 -15.72 -13.35
CA GLY A 151 14.15 -16.24 -14.39
C GLY A 151 13.31 -17.44 -13.96
N ALA A 152 13.20 -17.72 -12.67
CA ALA A 152 12.32 -18.74 -12.15
C ALA A 152 10.92 -18.17 -11.89
N LEU A 153 9.87 -19.00 -12.02
CA LEU A 153 8.50 -18.60 -11.69
C LEU A 153 8.39 -18.15 -10.24
N LEU A 154 7.95 -16.91 -10.04
CA LEU A 154 7.92 -16.30 -8.74
C LEU A 154 6.85 -16.90 -7.83
N ARG A 155 7.26 -17.25 -6.61
CA ARG A 155 6.40 -17.51 -5.45
C ARG A 155 6.86 -16.61 -4.32
N ALA A 156 6.06 -15.62 -4.00
CA ALA A 156 6.48 -14.59 -3.09
C ALA A 156 5.33 -14.04 -2.25
N ARG A 157 5.69 -13.28 -1.22
CA ARG A 157 4.75 -12.64 -0.32
C ARG A 157 5.24 -11.26 0.07
N PHE A 158 4.33 -10.33 0.11
CA PHE A 158 4.49 -9.05 0.77
C PHE A 158 3.67 -9.03 2.06
N ALA A 159 4.24 -8.53 3.14
CA ALA A 159 3.59 -8.32 4.42
C ALA A 159 3.50 -6.82 4.69
N PHE A 160 2.29 -6.28 4.73
CA PHE A 160 2.00 -4.94 5.23
C PHE A 160 1.61 -5.07 6.69
N CYS A 161 2.35 -4.47 7.60
CA CYS A 161 2.04 -4.49 9.03
C CYS A 161 2.06 -3.09 9.63
N ILE A 162 1.24 -2.89 10.66
CA ILE A 162 1.33 -1.74 11.57
C ILE A 162 1.65 -2.31 12.95
N PRO A 163 2.72 -1.84 13.64
CA PRO A 163 3.07 -2.30 14.98
C PRO A 163 2.07 -1.75 16.00
N THR A 164 0.92 -2.41 16.12
CA THR A 164 -0.18 -2.04 17.01
C THR A 164 -1.00 -3.27 17.36
N VAL A 165 -1.65 -3.24 18.51
CA VAL A 165 -2.63 -4.26 18.92
C VAL A 165 -4.05 -3.94 18.45
N SER A 166 -4.25 -2.80 17.80
CA SER A 166 -5.56 -2.32 17.36
C SER A 166 -5.53 -1.85 15.88
N PRO A 167 -6.11 -2.61 14.93
CA PRO A 167 -6.87 -3.86 15.12
C PRO A 167 -5.99 -5.08 15.43
N PRO A 168 -6.54 -6.18 15.98
CA PRO A 168 -5.80 -7.43 16.17
C PRO A 168 -5.25 -7.98 14.85
N GLU A 169 -6.05 -7.94 13.79
CA GLU A 169 -5.61 -8.27 12.43
C GLU A 169 -4.79 -7.11 11.81
N ASN A 170 -3.62 -6.86 12.37
CA ASN A 170 -2.74 -5.72 12.03
C ASN A 170 -1.82 -5.98 10.83
N THR A 171 -2.00 -7.11 10.13
CA THR A 171 -1.18 -7.50 8.96
C THR A 171 -2.05 -7.84 7.75
N ARG A 172 -1.56 -7.46 6.55
CA ARG A 172 -2.12 -7.86 5.25
C ARG A 172 -1.01 -8.51 4.44
N PHE A 173 -1.27 -9.73 3.97
CA PHE A 173 -0.38 -10.42 3.05
C PHE A 173 -0.89 -10.32 1.62
N ILE A 174 -0.05 -9.88 0.71
CA ILE A 174 -0.22 -10.13 -0.72
C ILE A 174 0.63 -11.34 -1.04
N THR A 175 -0.01 -12.42 -1.48
CA THR A 175 0.67 -13.65 -1.89
C THR A 175 0.61 -13.77 -3.40
N ILE A 176 1.77 -14.00 -4.03
CA ILE A 176 1.93 -14.25 -5.45
C ILE A 176 2.27 -15.73 -5.61
N LEU A 177 1.44 -16.46 -6.34
CA LEU A 177 1.63 -17.87 -6.66
C LEU A 177 2.32 -18.04 -8.02
N ALA A 178 2.88 -19.21 -8.29
CA ALA A 178 3.63 -19.51 -9.53
C ALA A 178 2.84 -19.26 -10.83
N GLY A 179 1.51 -19.27 -10.80
CA GLY A 179 0.65 -18.88 -11.93
C GLY A 179 0.33 -17.39 -11.96
N SER A 180 1.08 -16.57 -11.24
CA SER A 180 0.83 -15.12 -11.08
C SER A 180 -0.56 -14.76 -10.58
N GLN A 181 -1.21 -15.69 -9.88
CA GLN A 181 -2.37 -15.39 -9.06
C GLN A 181 -1.95 -14.58 -7.85
N MET A 182 -2.65 -13.50 -7.58
CA MET A 182 -2.40 -12.60 -6.47
C MET A 182 -3.60 -12.56 -5.54
N THR A 183 -3.38 -12.78 -4.26
CA THR A 183 -4.43 -12.78 -3.24
C THR A 183 -4.03 -11.91 -2.06
N ILE A 184 -5.02 -11.26 -1.44
CA ILE A 184 -4.82 -10.55 -0.17
C ILE A 184 -5.48 -11.36 0.94
N THR A 185 -4.73 -11.60 2.02
CA THR A 185 -5.23 -12.21 3.24
C THR A 185 -4.95 -11.34 4.45
N ARG A 186 -5.82 -11.43 5.45
CA ARG A 186 -5.64 -10.75 6.75
C ARG A 186 -5.00 -11.71 7.73
N PHE A 187 -4.20 -11.18 8.62
CA PHE A 187 -3.52 -11.97 9.63
C PHE A 187 -3.34 -11.16 10.92
N ASP A 188 -3.47 -11.85 12.05
CA ASP A 188 -3.08 -11.33 13.36
C ASP A 188 -1.57 -11.47 13.50
N GLY A 189 -0.86 -10.35 13.40
CA GLY A 189 0.61 -10.32 13.39
C GLY A 189 1.24 -10.35 14.78
N GLY A 190 0.43 -10.27 15.83
CA GLY A 190 0.92 -10.05 17.20
C GLY A 190 1.59 -8.67 17.28
N GLY A 191 1.16 -7.82 18.19
CA GLY A 191 1.77 -6.50 18.42
C GLY A 191 3.14 -6.60 19.09
#